data_07e1ab81782a26dde643265c971c9bbc
#
_entry.id   07e1ab81782a26dde643265c971c9bbc
#
_cell.length_a   1.000
_cell.length_b   1.000
_cell.length_c   1.000
_cell.angle_alpha   90.00
_cell.angle_beta   90.00
_cell.angle_gamma   90.00
#
_symmetry.space_group_name_H-M   'P 1'
#
loop_
_entity.id
_entity.type
_entity.pdbx_description
1 polymer ?
#
loop_
_entity_poly.entity_id
_entity_poly.type
_entity_poly.pdbx_seq_one_letter_code
_entity_poly.pdbx_strand_id
1 'polypeptide(L)'
;MASSSTSATTAPAVASNSKFRVLTASLVGTTIEFFDFYIYATAAVLIFPHLFFPASSGSAAMLQSLATFAIAFIARPIGAALFGHLGDRIGRKATLVAALLTMGISTVCIGLLPTYAQIGIVAPLLLALCRLGQGLGLGGEWSGAVLLATENAPEGKRAWYGMFPQLGAPIGFILAAGSFLTLGALMSDEAFMQWGWRIPFIASAILVLVGLYIRLKLHETPAFQKVLDKQKEVNIPFTEVVTKHTKQLILGTIGAVCTFVVFYLTTVFALNWGTTHLGYARGQFLEMQLLATLCFAAFIPLSAIFAEKFGRKATSIGVCIAAAIFGLFFSDLLASGNTLVVFLFLCIGLSIMGLTYGPIGTVLSELFPTSVRYTGSALTFNLAGILGASFAPLIATKLAETYGLQAVGYYLTAASILSLIAFLLIRETKNEDVNNQI
;
A
#
# COMPACT_ATOMS: atom_id res chain seq x y z
N MET A 1 30.93 50.16 -36.79
CA MET A 1 29.78 49.67 -36.06
C MET A 1 29.83 48.16 -36.18
N ALA A 2 30.35 47.48 -35.15
CA ALA A 2 30.42 46.04 -35.08
C ALA A 2 29.24 45.56 -34.23
N SER A 3 28.29 44.84 -34.83
CA SER A 3 27.16 44.22 -34.16
C SER A 3 27.65 42.93 -33.46
N SER A 4 27.74 42.95 -32.16
CA SER A 4 27.96 41.77 -31.33
C SER A 4 26.66 40.92 -31.29
N SER A 5 26.64 39.81 -32.04
CA SER A 5 25.63 38.78 -31.94
C SER A 5 25.87 38.01 -30.65
N THR A 6 25.09 38.30 -29.59
CA THR A 6 25.00 37.48 -28.37
C THR A 6 24.34 36.17 -28.76
N SER A 7 25.11 35.08 -28.89
CA SER A 7 24.60 33.74 -28.99
C SER A 7 23.95 33.37 -27.63
N ALA A 8 22.63 33.32 -27.59
CA ALA A 8 21.90 32.75 -26.48
C ALA A 8 22.26 31.27 -26.39
N THR A 9 23.05 30.92 -25.41
CA THR A 9 23.30 29.53 -25.01
C THR A 9 21.98 28.95 -24.55
N THR A 10 21.32 28.17 -25.38
CA THR A 10 20.15 27.36 -25.00
C THR A 10 20.61 26.39 -23.93
N ALA A 11 20.10 26.55 -22.71
CA ALA A 11 20.28 25.58 -21.64
C ALA A 11 19.88 24.18 -22.14
N PRO A 12 20.65 23.12 -21.86
CA PRO A 12 20.33 21.78 -22.31
C PRO A 12 18.93 21.40 -21.84
N ALA A 13 18.09 20.98 -22.77
CA ALA A 13 16.74 20.51 -22.48
C ALA A 13 16.83 19.39 -21.43
N VAL A 14 16.23 19.59 -20.27
CA VAL A 14 16.15 18.58 -19.21
C VAL A 14 15.51 17.33 -19.82
N ALA A 15 16.21 16.21 -19.80
CA ALA A 15 15.72 14.96 -20.36
C ALA A 15 14.45 14.54 -19.61
N SER A 16 13.29 14.60 -20.27
CA SER A 16 12.00 14.26 -19.67
C SER A 16 11.74 12.76 -19.77
N ASN A 17 11.18 12.19 -18.73
CA ASN A 17 10.71 10.80 -18.75
C ASN A 17 9.56 10.64 -19.76
N SER A 18 9.57 9.56 -20.57
CA SER A 18 8.37 9.25 -21.38
C SER A 18 7.22 8.85 -20.43
N LYS A 19 6.00 9.29 -20.78
CA LYS A 19 4.77 8.99 -20.00
C LYS A 19 4.62 7.51 -19.74
N PHE A 20 4.78 6.68 -20.75
CA PHE A 20 4.70 5.23 -20.66
C PHE A 20 5.70 4.66 -19.64
N ARG A 21 6.95 5.12 -19.67
CA ARG A 21 8.00 4.66 -18.77
C ARG A 21 7.70 5.00 -17.31
N VAL A 22 7.20 6.20 -17.04
CA VAL A 22 6.80 6.64 -15.70
C VAL A 22 5.67 5.78 -15.15
N LEU A 23 4.61 5.63 -15.92
CA LEU A 23 3.43 4.87 -15.50
C LEU A 23 3.75 3.39 -15.29
N THR A 24 4.52 2.79 -16.21
CA THR A 24 4.97 1.39 -16.07
C THR A 24 5.88 1.20 -14.88
N ALA A 25 6.83 2.12 -14.64
CA ALA A 25 7.74 2.02 -13.50
C ALA A 25 7.00 2.11 -12.17
N SER A 26 6.01 3.01 -12.06
CA SER A 26 5.20 3.18 -10.86
C SER A 26 4.31 1.96 -10.62
N LEU A 27 3.63 1.45 -11.66
CA LEU A 27 2.76 0.28 -11.58
C LEU A 27 3.54 -1.00 -11.25
N VAL A 28 4.63 -1.27 -11.98
CA VAL A 28 5.44 -2.49 -11.77
C VAL A 28 6.07 -2.48 -10.39
N GLY A 29 6.60 -1.32 -9.95
CA GLY A 29 7.21 -1.21 -8.63
C GLY A 29 6.24 -1.56 -7.51
N THR A 30 5.07 -0.94 -7.48
CA THR A 30 4.06 -1.23 -6.45
C THR A 30 3.42 -2.61 -6.60
N THR A 31 3.35 -3.17 -7.83
CA THR A 31 2.93 -4.56 -8.02
C THR A 31 3.89 -5.53 -7.34
N ILE A 32 5.21 -5.33 -7.47
CA ILE A 32 6.24 -6.12 -6.81
C ILE A 32 6.13 -5.96 -5.29
N GLU A 33 5.97 -4.73 -4.82
CA GLU A 33 5.78 -4.41 -3.40
C GLU A 33 4.62 -5.21 -2.80
N PHE A 34 3.44 -5.13 -3.41
CA PHE A 34 2.26 -5.80 -2.92
C PHE A 34 2.31 -7.31 -3.11
N PHE A 35 2.92 -7.81 -4.18
CA PHE A 35 3.18 -9.24 -4.36
C PHE A 35 4.01 -9.78 -3.19
N ASP A 36 5.15 -9.18 -2.88
CA ASP A 36 6.04 -9.58 -1.79
C ASP A 36 5.35 -9.53 -0.43
N PHE A 37 4.50 -8.53 -0.22
CA PHE A 37 3.72 -8.40 1.00
C PHE A 37 2.67 -9.52 1.14
N TYR A 38 1.95 -9.83 0.07
CA TYR A 38 0.86 -10.83 0.11
C TYR A 38 1.36 -12.26 0.13
N ILE A 39 2.49 -12.59 -0.53
CA ILE A 39 3.09 -13.93 -0.39
C ILE A 39 3.51 -14.19 1.05
N TYR A 40 4.08 -13.21 1.73
CA TYR A 40 4.39 -13.32 3.15
C TYR A 40 3.13 -13.52 4.00
N ALA A 41 2.09 -12.72 3.79
CA ALA A 41 0.83 -12.82 4.51
C ALA A 41 0.22 -14.23 4.39
N THR A 42 0.24 -14.81 3.20
CA THR A 42 -0.24 -16.16 2.95
C THR A 42 0.64 -17.21 3.65
N ALA A 43 1.96 -17.08 3.55
CA ALA A 43 2.90 -18.00 4.19
C ALA A 43 2.83 -17.91 5.74
N ALA A 44 2.61 -16.74 6.30
CA ALA A 44 2.47 -16.54 7.75
C ALA A 44 1.27 -17.30 8.35
N VAL A 45 0.26 -17.56 7.56
CA VAL A 45 -0.93 -18.33 7.99
C VAL A 45 -0.78 -19.82 7.68
N LEU A 46 -0.28 -20.18 6.49
CA LEU A 46 -0.30 -21.56 5.99
C LEU A 46 0.95 -22.37 6.33
N ILE A 47 2.12 -21.72 6.46
CA ILE A 47 3.43 -22.38 6.39
C ILE A 47 4.27 -22.12 7.63
N PHE A 48 4.44 -20.86 8.01
CA PHE A 48 5.39 -20.48 9.07
C PHE A 48 5.07 -21.04 10.45
N PRO A 49 3.79 -21.20 10.88
CA PRO A 49 3.50 -21.86 12.15
C PRO A 49 4.11 -23.25 12.25
N HIS A 50 4.12 -24.01 11.14
CA HIS A 50 4.62 -25.38 11.12
C HIS A 50 6.13 -25.46 10.97
N LEU A 51 6.72 -24.59 10.15
CA LEU A 51 8.16 -24.70 9.77
C LEU A 51 9.10 -23.85 10.63
N PHE A 52 8.61 -22.77 11.22
CA PHE A 52 9.42 -21.84 12.01
C PHE A 52 9.06 -21.81 13.49
N PHE A 53 7.87 -22.29 13.87
CA PHE A 53 7.40 -22.28 15.27
C PHE A 53 6.88 -23.65 15.76
N PRO A 54 7.45 -24.79 15.37
CA PRO A 54 6.89 -26.12 15.65
C PRO A 54 6.94 -26.49 17.14
N ALA A 55 7.79 -25.83 17.94
CA ALA A 55 7.91 -26.08 19.37
C ALA A 55 6.75 -25.51 20.21
N SER A 56 5.86 -24.71 19.62
CA SER A 56 4.72 -24.07 20.26
C SER A 56 3.44 -24.87 19.99
N SER A 57 2.42 -24.72 20.87
CA SER A 57 1.08 -25.22 20.57
C SER A 57 0.56 -24.57 19.27
N GLY A 58 -0.37 -25.23 18.57
CA GLY A 58 -0.87 -24.72 17.28
C GLY A 58 -1.35 -23.26 17.34
N SER A 59 -2.07 -22.89 18.40
CA SER A 59 -2.51 -21.49 18.60
C SER A 59 -1.34 -20.55 18.88
N ALA A 60 -0.37 -20.95 19.70
CA ALA A 60 0.82 -20.14 19.97
C ALA A 60 1.72 -20.00 18.75
N ALA A 61 1.90 -21.06 17.96
CA ALA A 61 2.64 -21.03 16.71
C ALA A 61 2.02 -20.05 15.71
N MET A 62 0.69 -20.05 15.60
CA MET A 62 -0.04 -19.09 14.74
C MET A 62 0.16 -17.66 15.23
N LEU A 63 0.04 -17.40 16.54
CA LEU A 63 0.25 -16.07 17.10
C LEU A 63 1.68 -15.57 16.90
N GLN A 64 2.68 -16.43 17.06
CA GLN A 64 4.09 -16.09 16.81
C GLN A 64 4.33 -15.77 15.34
N SER A 65 3.76 -16.55 14.42
CA SER A 65 3.83 -16.27 12.99
C SER A 65 3.18 -14.93 12.63
N LEU A 66 1.99 -14.66 13.17
CA LEU A 66 1.31 -13.38 12.97
C LEU A 66 2.04 -12.21 13.64
N ALA A 67 2.75 -12.45 14.74
CA ALA A 67 3.61 -11.43 15.34
C ALA A 67 4.76 -11.04 14.41
N THR A 68 5.37 -11.99 13.67
CA THR A 68 6.36 -11.64 12.64
C THR A 68 5.75 -10.82 11.51
N PHE A 69 4.50 -11.09 11.13
CA PHE A 69 3.78 -10.25 10.16
C PHE A 69 3.62 -8.81 10.66
N ALA A 70 3.31 -8.63 11.95
CA ALA A 70 3.17 -7.31 12.57
C ALA A 70 4.47 -6.49 12.60
N ILE A 71 5.64 -7.13 12.64
CA ILE A 71 6.96 -6.45 12.62
C ILE A 71 7.06 -5.48 11.43
N ALA A 72 6.58 -5.88 10.25
CA ALA A 72 6.64 -5.01 9.08
C ALA A 72 5.81 -3.73 9.27
N PHE A 73 4.65 -3.79 9.91
CA PHE A 73 3.83 -2.60 10.15
C PHE A 73 4.50 -1.60 11.11
N ILE A 74 5.25 -2.11 12.09
CA ILE A 74 6.05 -1.28 12.99
C ILE A 74 7.26 -0.69 12.25
N ALA A 75 7.89 -1.45 11.36
CA ALA A 75 9.03 -1.02 10.57
C ALA A 75 8.66 0.03 9.50
N ARG A 76 7.43 0.00 8.97
CA ARG A 76 7.00 0.91 7.88
C ARG A 76 7.13 2.40 8.20
N PRO A 77 6.70 2.93 9.34
CA PRO A 77 6.92 4.34 9.68
C PRO A 77 8.40 4.70 9.79
N ILE A 78 9.24 3.79 10.31
CA ILE A 78 10.69 3.99 10.37
C ILE A 78 11.26 4.05 8.96
N GLY A 79 10.84 3.12 8.09
CA GLY A 79 11.18 3.12 6.67
C GLY A 79 10.70 4.39 5.96
N ALA A 80 9.48 4.85 6.24
CA ALA A 80 8.91 6.08 5.70
C ALA A 80 9.75 7.31 6.09
N ALA A 81 10.20 7.39 7.34
CA ALA A 81 11.07 8.46 7.80
C ALA A 81 12.46 8.39 7.13
N LEU A 82 13.05 7.19 7.07
CA LEU A 82 14.38 6.97 6.47
C LEU A 82 14.38 7.24 4.97
N PHE A 83 13.54 6.53 4.21
CA PHE A 83 13.47 6.67 2.76
C PHE A 83 12.81 7.98 2.32
N GLY A 84 11.89 8.53 3.14
CA GLY A 84 11.35 9.87 2.93
C GLY A 84 12.45 10.93 3.01
N HIS A 85 13.28 10.88 4.04
CA HIS A 85 14.43 11.75 4.20
C HIS A 85 15.40 11.65 3.00
N LEU A 86 15.74 10.43 2.58
CA LEU A 86 16.56 10.21 1.40
C LEU A 86 15.89 10.76 0.13
N GLY A 87 14.59 10.50 -0.06
CA GLY A 87 13.84 10.95 -1.24
C GLY A 87 13.71 12.46 -1.38
N ASP A 88 13.70 13.18 -0.26
CA ASP A 88 13.65 14.63 -0.24
C ASP A 88 15.05 15.29 -0.29
N ARG A 89 16.14 14.50 -0.13
CA ARG A 89 17.53 14.98 -0.20
C ARG A 89 18.30 14.54 -1.43
N ILE A 90 18.25 13.25 -1.75
CA ILE A 90 19.05 12.66 -2.85
C ILE A 90 18.24 12.33 -4.09
N GLY A 91 16.90 12.49 -4.03
CA GLY A 91 16.00 12.32 -5.15
C GLY A 91 15.13 11.06 -5.09
N ARG A 92 14.04 11.12 -5.85
CA ARG A 92 13.01 10.08 -5.87
C ARG A 92 13.53 8.78 -6.48
N LYS A 93 14.30 8.88 -7.57
CA LYS A 93 14.84 7.72 -8.29
C LYS A 93 15.78 6.86 -7.42
N ALA A 94 16.77 7.47 -6.80
CA ALA A 94 17.77 6.75 -5.99
C ALA A 94 17.10 6.07 -4.79
N THR A 95 16.16 6.77 -4.16
CA THR A 95 15.41 6.26 -3.01
C THR A 95 14.51 5.08 -3.37
N LEU A 96 13.81 5.15 -4.51
CA LEU A 96 12.99 4.04 -5.01
C LEU A 96 13.81 2.79 -5.32
N VAL A 97 15.04 2.96 -5.87
CA VAL A 97 15.95 1.83 -6.10
C VAL A 97 16.39 1.21 -4.78
N ALA A 98 16.77 2.03 -3.79
CA ALA A 98 17.21 1.54 -2.49
C ALA A 98 16.07 0.82 -1.73
N ALA A 99 14.86 1.37 -1.74
CA ALA A 99 13.66 0.77 -1.12
C ALA A 99 13.32 -0.58 -1.77
N LEU A 100 13.30 -0.66 -3.11
CA LEU A 100 13.05 -1.88 -3.86
C LEU A 100 14.08 -2.98 -3.53
N LEU A 101 15.37 -2.62 -3.49
CA LEU A 101 16.44 -3.58 -3.18
C LEU A 101 16.33 -4.06 -1.73
N THR A 102 16.06 -3.16 -0.78
CA THR A 102 15.91 -3.53 0.64
C THR A 102 14.77 -4.52 0.83
N MET A 103 13.61 -4.24 0.23
CA MET A 103 12.45 -5.12 0.30
C MET A 103 12.67 -6.43 -0.45
N GLY A 104 13.12 -6.36 -1.70
CA GLY A 104 13.26 -7.53 -2.56
C GLY A 104 14.35 -8.51 -2.09
N ILE A 105 15.50 -8.02 -1.64
CA ILE A 105 16.56 -8.88 -1.04
C ILE A 105 15.99 -9.57 0.20
N SER A 106 15.29 -8.83 1.06
CA SER A 106 14.65 -9.41 2.26
C SER A 106 13.65 -10.51 1.89
N THR A 107 12.83 -10.31 0.85
CA THR A 107 11.87 -11.31 0.36
C THR A 107 12.56 -12.57 -0.15
N VAL A 108 13.56 -12.41 -0.99
CA VAL A 108 14.34 -13.55 -1.52
C VAL A 108 15.03 -14.32 -0.40
N CYS A 109 15.62 -13.61 0.58
CA CYS A 109 16.22 -14.23 1.75
C CYS A 109 15.21 -15.09 2.52
N ILE A 110 13.95 -14.67 2.69
CA ILE A 110 12.91 -15.50 3.33
C ILE A 110 12.77 -16.85 2.61
N GLY A 111 12.73 -16.84 1.27
CA GLY A 111 12.65 -18.07 0.47
C GLY A 111 13.86 -19.00 0.64
N LEU A 112 15.00 -18.46 1.03
CA LEU A 112 16.25 -19.21 1.23
C LEU A 112 16.51 -19.61 2.70
N LEU A 113 15.68 -19.15 3.64
CA LEU A 113 15.89 -19.43 5.06
C LEU A 113 15.83 -20.94 5.37
N PRO A 114 16.76 -21.45 6.16
CA PRO A 114 16.63 -22.77 6.77
C PRO A 114 15.47 -22.76 7.79
N THR A 115 14.82 -23.91 7.95
CA THR A 115 13.69 -24.08 8.88
C THR A 115 14.16 -24.30 10.33
N TYR A 116 13.21 -24.25 11.27
CA TYR A 116 13.48 -24.53 12.68
C TYR A 116 14.13 -25.93 12.88
N ALA A 117 13.72 -26.93 12.11
CA ALA A 117 14.30 -28.27 12.18
C ALA A 117 15.81 -28.32 11.84
N GLN A 118 16.31 -27.34 11.08
CA GLN A 118 17.71 -27.28 10.64
C GLN A 118 18.60 -26.44 11.57
N ILE A 119 18.10 -25.27 12.04
CA ILE A 119 18.90 -24.29 12.79
C ILE A 119 18.25 -23.83 14.10
N GLY A 120 17.15 -24.46 14.53
CA GLY A 120 16.49 -24.14 15.78
C GLY A 120 15.96 -22.70 15.84
N ILE A 121 16.11 -22.07 17.02
CA ILE A 121 15.58 -20.71 17.29
C ILE A 121 16.15 -19.62 16.39
N VAL A 122 17.26 -19.86 15.72
CA VAL A 122 17.85 -18.88 14.78
C VAL A 122 16.94 -18.69 13.54
N ALA A 123 16.17 -19.72 13.14
CA ALA A 123 15.28 -19.63 11.99
C ALA A 123 14.21 -18.54 12.16
N PRO A 124 13.38 -18.52 13.23
CA PRO A 124 12.42 -17.45 13.43
C PRO A 124 13.05 -16.07 13.67
N LEU A 125 14.24 -15.98 14.24
CA LEU A 125 14.96 -14.71 14.39
C LEU A 125 15.37 -14.14 13.03
N LEU A 126 15.90 -14.97 12.12
CA LEU A 126 16.23 -14.55 10.76
C LEU A 126 14.96 -14.18 9.97
N LEU A 127 13.87 -14.92 10.15
CA LEU A 127 12.57 -14.58 9.55
C LEU A 127 12.10 -13.18 10.01
N ALA A 128 12.19 -12.90 11.32
CA ALA A 128 11.84 -11.59 11.88
C ALA A 128 12.74 -10.47 11.34
N LEU A 129 14.06 -10.72 11.18
CA LEU A 129 15.01 -9.76 10.60
C LEU A 129 14.68 -9.46 9.14
N CYS A 130 14.42 -10.49 8.33
CA CYS A 130 13.99 -10.30 6.94
C CYS A 130 12.68 -9.53 6.87
N ARG A 131 11.75 -9.80 7.79
CA ARG A 131 10.46 -9.10 7.86
C ARG A 131 10.63 -7.61 8.23
N LEU A 132 11.57 -7.30 9.11
CA LEU A 132 11.97 -5.92 9.42
C LEU A 132 12.48 -5.22 8.15
N GLY A 133 13.37 -5.85 7.39
CA GLY A 133 13.90 -5.33 6.12
C GLY A 133 12.78 -5.07 5.08
N GLN A 134 11.86 -6.02 4.92
CA GLN A 134 10.69 -5.82 4.06
C GLN A 134 9.87 -4.59 4.51
N GLY A 135 9.58 -4.48 5.81
CA GLY A 135 8.81 -3.36 6.34
C GLY A 135 9.48 -2.00 6.14
N LEU A 136 10.80 -1.93 6.32
CA LEU A 136 11.57 -0.71 6.04
C LEU A 136 11.43 -0.31 4.56
N GLY A 137 11.66 -1.24 3.62
CA GLY A 137 11.52 -0.97 2.19
C GLY A 137 10.12 -0.51 1.81
N LEU A 138 9.10 -1.22 2.28
CA LEU A 138 7.67 -0.89 2.09
C LEU A 138 7.33 0.54 2.54
N GLY A 139 7.94 1.01 3.64
CA GLY A 139 7.67 2.35 4.18
C GLY A 139 8.00 3.48 3.22
N GLY A 140 9.02 3.30 2.37
CA GLY A 140 9.46 4.30 1.40
C GLY A 140 8.90 4.12 -0.01
N GLU A 141 8.63 2.89 -0.41
CA GLU A 141 8.31 2.53 -1.80
C GLU A 141 7.06 3.20 -2.33
N TRP A 142 5.94 3.03 -1.63
CA TRP A 142 4.63 3.51 -2.08
C TRP A 142 4.62 5.01 -2.39
N SER A 143 5.11 5.83 -1.46
CA SER A 143 5.12 7.29 -1.64
C SER A 143 6.01 7.71 -2.81
N GLY A 144 7.17 7.07 -2.95
CA GLY A 144 8.06 7.32 -4.07
C GLY A 144 7.44 6.99 -5.43
N ALA A 145 6.69 5.89 -5.52
CA ALA A 145 5.99 5.49 -6.74
C ALA A 145 4.86 6.48 -7.09
N VAL A 146 4.11 6.94 -6.06
CA VAL A 146 3.08 7.98 -6.23
C VAL A 146 3.70 9.28 -6.71
N LEU A 147 4.78 9.75 -6.09
CA LEU A 147 5.45 10.99 -6.48
C LEU A 147 6.05 10.91 -7.88
N LEU A 148 6.67 9.76 -8.21
CA LEU A 148 7.17 9.54 -9.58
C LEU A 148 6.04 9.72 -10.61
N ALA A 149 4.85 9.18 -10.33
CA ALA A 149 3.72 9.31 -11.23
C ALA A 149 3.13 10.73 -11.25
N THR A 150 2.86 11.32 -10.09
CA THR A 150 2.15 12.61 -9.98
C THR A 150 3.01 13.81 -10.36
N GLU A 151 4.31 13.81 -10.04
CA GLU A 151 5.24 14.88 -10.38
C GLU A 151 5.62 14.90 -11.87
N ASN A 152 5.45 13.79 -12.59
CA ASN A 152 5.60 13.72 -14.06
C ASN A 152 4.26 13.86 -14.79
N ALA A 153 3.13 14.06 -14.08
CA ALA A 153 1.82 14.17 -14.68
C ALA A 153 1.65 15.53 -15.40
N PRO A 154 0.99 15.57 -16.57
CA PRO A 154 0.52 16.82 -17.15
C PRO A 154 -0.47 17.54 -16.23
N GLU A 155 -0.61 18.85 -16.41
CA GLU A 155 -1.63 19.63 -15.69
C GLU A 155 -3.02 19.00 -15.86
N GLY A 156 -3.79 18.99 -14.75
CA GLY A 156 -5.14 18.41 -14.71
C GLY A 156 -5.18 16.88 -14.81
N LYS A 157 -4.04 16.16 -14.74
CA LYS A 157 -4.00 14.70 -14.83
C LYS A 157 -3.24 14.01 -13.69
N ARG A 158 -3.06 14.69 -12.57
CA ARG A 158 -2.29 14.15 -11.43
C ARG A 158 -2.99 12.95 -10.77
N ALA A 159 -4.30 13.00 -10.56
CA ALA A 159 -5.03 11.87 -9.98
C ALA A 159 -5.06 10.67 -10.94
N TRP A 160 -5.18 10.90 -12.24
CA TRP A 160 -5.09 9.86 -13.25
C TRP A 160 -3.72 9.17 -13.26
N TYR A 161 -2.64 9.94 -13.18
CA TYR A 161 -1.28 9.36 -13.10
C TYR A 161 -1.04 8.68 -11.76
N GLY A 162 -1.49 9.29 -10.66
CA GLY A 162 -1.35 8.76 -9.31
C GLY A 162 -2.11 7.46 -9.04
N MET A 163 -3.09 7.11 -9.88
CA MET A 163 -3.82 5.84 -9.74
C MET A 163 -3.02 4.63 -10.24
N PHE A 164 -2.02 4.82 -11.12
CA PHE A 164 -1.25 3.70 -11.65
C PHE A 164 -0.48 2.92 -10.56
N PRO A 165 0.26 3.55 -9.65
CA PRO A 165 0.84 2.82 -8.52
C PRO A 165 -0.22 2.14 -7.64
N GLN A 166 -1.43 2.67 -7.55
CA GLN A 166 -2.49 2.04 -6.74
C GLN A 166 -3.02 0.73 -7.35
N LEU A 167 -3.01 0.61 -8.68
CA LEU A 167 -3.35 -0.65 -9.37
C LEU A 167 -2.38 -1.79 -9.03
N GLY A 168 -1.19 -1.48 -8.52
CA GLY A 168 -0.25 -2.49 -8.03
C GLY A 168 -0.81 -3.36 -6.92
N ALA A 169 -1.67 -2.84 -6.05
CA ALA A 169 -2.25 -3.60 -4.94
C ALA A 169 -3.16 -4.75 -5.40
N PRO A 170 -4.22 -4.54 -6.21
CA PRO A 170 -5.03 -5.64 -6.70
C PRO A 170 -4.26 -6.60 -7.61
N ILE A 171 -3.35 -6.11 -8.46
CA ILE A 171 -2.53 -6.97 -9.33
C ILE A 171 -1.58 -7.82 -8.50
N GLY A 172 -0.89 -7.25 -7.53
CA GLY A 172 -0.02 -7.98 -6.61
C GLY A 172 -0.77 -9.06 -5.82
N PHE A 173 -1.99 -8.76 -5.36
CA PHE A 173 -2.84 -9.73 -4.67
C PHE A 173 -3.21 -10.91 -5.58
N ILE A 174 -3.65 -10.65 -6.82
CA ILE A 174 -3.99 -11.70 -7.80
C ILE A 174 -2.77 -12.57 -8.11
N LEU A 175 -1.60 -11.98 -8.31
CA LEU A 175 -0.37 -12.72 -8.58
C LEU A 175 0.06 -13.56 -7.38
N ALA A 176 0.00 -13.02 -6.17
CA ALA A 176 0.37 -13.73 -4.95
C ALA A 176 -0.57 -14.90 -4.67
N ALA A 177 -1.88 -14.65 -4.61
CA ALA A 177 -2.88 -15.69 -4.40
C ALA A 177 -2.86 -16.74 -5.52
N GLY A 178 -2.74 -16.29 -6.77
CA GLY A 178 -2.64 -17.15 -7.94
C GLY A 178 -1.41 -18.06 -7.90
N SER A 179 -0.26 -17.57 -7.43
CA SER A 179 0.95 -18.38 -7.30
C SER A 179 0.78 -19.53 -6.31
N PHE A 180 0.21 -19.28 -5.13
CA PHE A 180 -0.05 -20.33 -4.13
C PHE A 180 -1.13 -21.29 -4.57
N LEU A 181 -2.21 -20.83 -5.20
CA LEU A 181 -3.25 -21.68 -5.74
C LEU A 181 -2.71 -22.61 -6.84
N THR A 182 -1.90 -22.06 -7.75
CA THR A 182 -1.28 -22.84 -8.83
C THR A 182 -0.33 -23.89 -8.29
N LEU A 183 0.54 -23.52 -7.34
CA LEU A 183 1.48 -24.45 -6.72
C LEU A 183 0.74 -25.55 -5.94
N GLY A 184 -0.32 -25.20 -5.20
CA GLY A 184 -1.14 -26.19 -4.48
C GLY A 184 -1.88 -27.15 -5.40
N ALA A 185 -2.22 -26.72 -6.63
CA ALA A 185 -2.83 -27.62 -7.64
C ALA A 185 -1.82 -28.51 -8.38
N LEU A 186 -0.57 -28.07 -8.51
CA LEU A 186 0.47 -28.78 -9.27
C LEU A 186 1.37 -29.67 -8.41
N MET A 187 1.37 -29.48 -7.09
CA MET A 187 2.27 -30.18 -6.17
C MET A 187 1.46 -30.95 -5.12
N SER A 188 2.05 -32.05 -4.61
CA SER A 188 1.50 -32.67 -3.39
C SER A 188 1.71 -31.77 -2.17
N ASP A 189 0.86 -31.91 -1.16
CA ASP A 189 0.98 -31.13 0.09
C ASP A 189 2.35 -31.30 0.73
N GLU A 190 2.93 -32.51 0.69
CA GLU A 190 4.28 -32.78 1.20
C GLU A 190 5.35 -31.99 0.43
N ALA A 191 5.34 -32.04 -0.90
CA ALA A 191 6.30 -31.33 -1.74
C ALA A 191 6.14 -29.81 -1.58
N PHE A 192 4.89 -29.34 -1.46
CA PHE A 192 4.60 -27.93 -1.21
C PHE A 192 5.19 -27.48 0.13
N MET A 193 4.97 -28.24 1.22
CA MET A 193 5.49 -27.90 2.56
C MET A 193 7.00 -28.05 2.66
N GLN A 194 7.62 -28.98 1.94
CA GLN A 194 9.07 -29.15 1.95
C GLN A 194 9.81 -28.01 1.26
N TRP A 195 9.39 -27.59 0.06
CA TRP A 195 10.10 -26.61 -0.72
C TRP A 195 9.23 -25.72 -1.60
N GLY A 196 8.03 -26.17 -2.01
CA GLY A 196 7.17 -25.46 -2.98
C GLY A 196 6.80 -24.03 -2.54
N TRP A 197 6.60 -23.81 -1.26
CA TRP A 197 6.30 -22.49 -0.69
C TRP A 197 7.41 -21.45 -0.90
N ARG A 198 8.65 -21.90 -1.16
CA ARG A 198 9.79 -21.03 -1.39
C ARG A 198 9.78 -20.39 -2.78
N ILE A 199 9.10 -21.03 -3.73
CA ILE A 199 9.07 -20.61 -5.14
C ILE A 199 8.61 -19.16 -5.30
N PRO A 200 7.48 -18.69 -4.75
CA PRO A 200 7.05 -17.30 -4.89
C PRO A 200 8.07 -16.30 -4.33
N PHE A 201 8.71 -16.62 -3.20
CA PHE A 201 9.74 -15.77 -2.58
C PHE A 201 11.01 -15.68 -3.44
N ILE A 202 11.45 -16.78 -4.00
CA ILE A 202 12.66 -16.81 -4.88
C ILE A 202 12.31 -16.17 -6.24
N ALA A 203 11.12 -16.41 -6.77
CA ALA A 203 10.65 -15.80 -8.01
C ALA A 203 10.54 -14.27 -7.91
N SER A 204 10.37 -13.71 -6.70
CA SER A 204 10.46 -12.27 -6.45
C SER A 204 11.78 -11.68 -6.94
N ALA A 205 12.92 -12.44 -6.94
CA ALA A 205 14.18 -11.97 -7.50
C ALA A 205 14.04 -11.52 -8.96
N ILE A 206 13.27 -12.25 -9.77
CA ILE A 206 13.02 -11.90 -11.17
C ILE A 206 12.25 -10.58 -11.25
N LEU A 207 11.21 -10.44 -10.41
CA LEU A 207 10.40 -9.23 -10.36
C LEU A 207 11.24 -8.02 -9.93
N VAL A 208 12.11 -8.20 -8.92
CA VAL A 208 13.04 -7.15 -8.44
C VAL A 208 14.01 -6.75 -9.54
N LEU A 209 14.59 -7.69 -10.30
CA LEU A 209 15.46 -7.37 -11.44
C LEU A 209 14.74 -6.59 -12.53
N VAL A 210 13.49 -6.96 -12.84
CA VAL A 210 12.64 -6.21 -13.80
C VAL A 210 12.36 -4.80 -13.27
N GLY A 211 11.96 -4.66 -12.01
CA GLY A 211 11.73 -3.36 -11.38
C GLY A 211 12.98 -2.49 -11.35
N LEU A 212 14.13 -3.05 -11.02
CA LEU A 212 15.42 -2.38 -11.02
C LEU A 212 15.79 -1.88 -12.43
N TYR A 213 15.69 -2.75 -13.43
CA TYR A 213 15.97 -2.38 -14.84
C TYR A 213 15.12 -1.21 -15.30
N ILE A 214 13.82 -1.21 -14.99
CA ILE A 214 12.91 -0.12 -15.36
C ILE A 214 13.32 1.17 -14.64
N ARG A 215 13.61 1.12 -13.34
CA ARG A 215 13.95 2.31 -12.51
C ARG A 215 15.29 2.93 -12.86
N LEU A 216 16.28 2.13 -13.21
CA LEU A 216 17.60 2.65 -13.63
C LEU A 216 17.50 3.52 -14.89
N LYS A 217 16.50 3.29 -15.76
CA LYS A 217 16.25 4.06 -16.97
C LYS A 217 15.44 5.36 -16.76
N LEU A 218 15.01 5.63 -15.52
CA LEU A 218 14.30 6.87 -15.20
C LEU A 218 15.27 8.03 -15.00
N HIS A 219 14.81 9.24 -15.32
CA HIS A 219 15.39 10.49 -14.89
C HIS A 219 14.68 10.99 -13.64
N GLU A 220 15.31 11.88 -12.88
CA GLU A 220 14.70 12.49 -11.70
C GLU A 220 13.43 13.30 -12.06
N THR A 221 12.54 13.50 -11.08
CA THR A 221 11.28 14.20 -11.34
C THR A 221 11.51 15.69 -11.60
N PRO A 222 10.72 16.32 -12.50
CA PRO A 222 10.85 17.75 -12.79
C PRO A 222 10.62 18.64 -11.56
N ALA A 223 9.73 18.21 -10.65
CA ALA A 223 9.43 18.94 -9.43
C ALA A 223 10.62 18.95 -8.47
N PHE A 224 11.28 17.81 -8.27
CA PHE A 224 12.47 17.73 -7.43
C PHE A 224 13.67 18.44 -8.03
N GLN A 225 13.85 18.38 -9.37
CA GLN A 225 14.91 19.12 -10.06
C GLN A 225 14.82 20.62 -9.77
N LYS A 226 13.62 21.21 -9.72
CA LYS A 226 13.43 22.62 -9.33
C LYS A 226 13.85 22.91 -7.90
N VAL A 227 13.72 21.95 -6.98
CA VAL A 227 14.19 22.11 -5.58
C VAL A 227 15.71 22.19 -5.54
N LEU A 228 16.39 21.29 -6.27
CA LEU A 228 17.84 21.29 -6.41
C LEU A 228 18.34 22.61 -7.04
N ASP A 229 17.74 23.01 -8.16
CA ASP A 229 18.15 24.24 -8.89
C ASP A 229 18.00 25.52 -8.03
N LYS A 230 17.02 25.56 -7.15
CA LYS A 230 16.77 26.69 -6.24
C LYS A 230 17.51 26.58 -4.91
N GLN A 231 18.27 25.54 -4.68
CA GLN A 231 18.96 25.25 -3.40
C GLN A 231 18.03 25.33 -2.17
N LYS A 232 16.78 24.85 -2.33
CA LYS A 232 15.76 24.85 -1.27
C LYS A 232 15.59 23.47 -0.61
N GLU A 233 16.66 22.72 -0.54
CA GLU A 233 16.67 21.45 0.17
C GLU A 233 16.53 21.67 1.67
N VAL A 234 15.71 20.82 2.30
CA VAL A 234 15.52 20.84 3.76
C VAL A 234 16.52 19.91 4.42
N ASN A 235 17.22 20.40 5.45
CA ASN A 235 18.24 19.61 6.13
C ASN A 235 17.67 18.35 6.81
N ILE A 236 16.52 18.46 7.49
CA ILE A 236 15.84 17.36 8.17
C ILE A 236 14.35 17.38 7.83
N PRO A 237 13.93 16.80 6.68
CA PRO A 237 12.53 16.79 6.23
C PRO A 237 11.55 16.22 7.27
N PHE A 238 11.94 15.18 8.00
CA PHE A 238 11.12 14.58 9.06
C PHE A 238 10.73 15.62 10.14
N THR A 239 11.72 16.36 10.66
CA THR A 239 11.49 17.37 11.70
C THR A 239 10.58 18.48 11.15
N GLU A 240 10.81 18.91 9.92
CA GLU A 240 9.98 19.96 9.30
C GLU A 240 8.52 19.51 9.13
N VAL A 241 8.27 18.27 8.67
CA VAL A 241 6.92 17.72 8.57
C VAL A 241 6.23 17.73 9.92
N VAL A 242 6.90 17.21 10.96
CA VAL A 242 6.31 17.06 12.30
C VAL A 242 6.09 18.42 12.99
N THR A 243 6.95 19.43 12.76
CA THR A 243 6.85 20.72 13.45
C THR A 243 6.07 21.77 12.68
N LYS A 244 6.25 21.85 11.36
CA LYS A 244 5.63 22.91 10.54
C LYS A 244 4.38 22.42 9.77
N HIS A 245 4.27 21.13 9.50
CA HIS A 245 3.17 20.55 8.71
C HIS A 245 2.33 19.55 9.51
N THR A 246 2.31 19.69 10.86
CA THR A 246 1.58 18.80 11.78
C THR A 246 0.09 18.71 11.45
N LYS A 247 -0.54 19.81 11.08
CA LYS A 247 -1.96 19.84 10.70
C LYS A 247 -2.23 18.97 9.46
N GLN A 248 -1.40 19.10 8.44
CA GLN A 248 -1.50 18.30 7.20
C GLN A 248 -1.24 16.82 7.48
N LEU A 249 -0.24 16.51 8.32
CA LEU A 249 0.08 15.17 8.76
C LEU A 249 -1.10 14.53 9.48
N ILE A 250 -1.70 15.20 10.46
CA ILE A 250 -2.84 14.67 11.23
C ILE A 250 -4.08 14.50 10.33
N LEU A 251 -4.45 15.54 9.59
CA LEU A 251 -5.64 15.50 8.74
C LEU A 251 -5.52 14.46 7.62
N GLY A 252 -4.36 14.38 6.98
CA GLY A 252 -4.10 13.36 5.96
C GLY A 252 -4.14 11.95 6.56
N THR A 253 -3.53 11.74 7.74
CA THR A 253 -3.56 10.45 8.45
C THR A 253 -5.00 10.03 8.76
N ILE A 254 -5.79 10.89 9.39
CA ILE A 254 -7.19 10.59 9.74
C ILE A 254 -8.02 10.39 8.46
N GLY A 255 -7.82 11.23 7.43
CA GLY A 255 -8.50 11.11 6.14
C GLY A 255 -8.27 9.75 5.47
N ALA A 256 -7.05 9.20 5.56
CA ALA A 256 -6.72 7.92 4.96
C ALA A 256 -7.15 6.69 5.79
N VAL A 257 -7.54 6.84 7.06
CA VAL A 257 -7.93 5.70 7.93
C VAL A 257 -9.07 4.88 7.35
N CYS A 258 -10.11 5.52 6.81
CA CYS A 258 -11.27 4.84 6.22
C CYS A 258 -10.84 3.83 5.14
N THR A 259 -9.87 4.18 4.30
CA THR A 259 -9.32 3.31 3.24
C THR A 259 -8.84 1.99 3.81
N PHE A 260 -8.04 2.04 4.86
CA PHE A 260 -7.51 0.83 5.50
C PHE A 260 -8.59 0.04 6.23
N VAL A 261 -9.47 0.70 6.98
CA VAL A 261 -10.53 0.04 7.72
C VAL A 261 -11.46 -0.73 6.77
N VAL A 262 -11.93 -0.11 5.68
CA VAL A 262 -12.77 -0.78 4.66
C VAL A 262 -12.06 -2.03 4.12
N PHE A 263 -10.79 -1.91 3.73
CA PHE A 263 -10.04 -3.04 3.17
C PHE A 263 -9.94 -4.21 4.15
N TYR A 264 -9.47 -3.95 5.37
CA TYR A 264 -9.22 -5.01 6.34
C TYR A 264 -10.49 -5.63 6.92
N LEU A 265 -11.59 -4.87 7.01
CA LEU A 265 -12.88 -5.43 7.39
C LEU A 265 -13.48 -6.29 6.27
N THR A 266 -13.36 -5.87 5.03
CA THR A 266 -13.90 -6.62 3.88
C THR A 266 -13.05 -7.84 3.53
N THR A 267 -11.75 -7.82 3.82
CA THR A 267 -10.84 -8.93 3.48
C THR A 267 -10.53 -9.80 4.70
N VAL A 268 -9.74 -9.33 5.64
CA VAL A 268 -9.22 -10.15 6.74
C VAL A 268 -10.31 -10.53 7.74
N PHE A 269 -11.08 -9.55 8.23
CA PHE A 269 -12.15 -9.82 9.17
C PHE A 269 -13.25 -10.67 8.54
N ALA A 270 -13.72 -10.31 7.33
CA ALA A 270 -14.79 -11.04 6.65
C ALA A 270 -14.40 -12.49 6.35
N LEU A 271 -13.14 -12.76 5.94
CA LEU A 271 -12.64 -14.11 5.76
C LEU A 271 -12.67 -14.90 7.07
N ASN A 272 -12.13 -14.33 8.13
CA ASN A 272 -12.12 -14.99 9.45
C ASN A 272 -13.55 -15.28 9.94
N TRP A 273 -14.42 -14.29 9.92
CA TRP A 273 -15.81 -14.42 10.37
C TRP A 273 -16.61 -15.38 9.50
N GLY A 274 -16.46 -15.29 8.17
CA GLY A 274 -17.11 -16.15 7.20
C GLY A 274 -16.77 -17.64 7.39
N THR A 275 -15.52 -17.94 7.68
CA THR A 275 -15.06 -19.33 7.86
C THR A 275 -15.33 -19.88 9.26
N THR A 276 -15.28 -19.05 10.31
CA THR A 276 -15.44 -19.50 11.69
C THR A 276 -16.90 -19.48 12.20
N HIS A 277 -17.72 -18.55 11.68
CA HIS A 277 -19.07 -18.32 12.20
C HIS A 277 -20.18 -18.54 11.15
N LEU A 278 -19.89 -18.32 9.86
CA LEU A 278 -20.90 -18.44 8.80
C LEU A 278 -20.82 -19.78 8.04
N GLY A 279 -19.83 -20.64 8.36
CA GLY A 279 -19.72 -22.00 7.81
C GLY A 279 -19.19 -22.08 6.37
N TYR A 280 -18.63 -21.01 5.81
CA TYR A 280 -18.00 -21.06 4.50
C TYR A 280 -16.70 -21.86 4.54
N ALA A 281 -16.49 -22.71 3.52
CA ALA A 281 -15.18 -23.30 3.29
C ALA A 281 -14.17 -22.19 2.95
N ARG A 282 -12.95 -22.28 3.53
CA ARG A 282 -11.90 -21.26 3.33
C ARG A 282 -11.58 -21.01 1.86
N GLY A 283 -11.46 -22.09 1.05
CA GLY A 283 -11.20 -21.96 -0.38
C GLY A 283 -12.30 -21.20 -1.10
N GLN A 284 -13.57 -21.53 -0.84
CA GLN A 284 -14.72 -20.85 -1.42
C GLN A 284 -14.74 -19.34 -1.08
N PHE A 285 -14.44 -18.96 0.16
CA PHE A 285 -14.43 -17.56 0.55
C PHE A 285 -13.27 -16.80 -0.09
N LEU A 286 -12.10 -17.41 -0.17
CA LEU A 286 -10.94 -16.84 -0.87
C LEU A 286 -11.19 -16.66 -2.36
N GLU A 287 -11.86 -17.62 -3.04
CA GLU A 287 -12.24 -17.48 -4.45
C GLU A 287 -13.19 -16.28 -4.64
N MET A 288 -14.20 -16.13 -3.77
CA MET A 288 -15.08 -14.97 -3.81
C MET A 288 -14.33 -13.66 -3.62
N GLN A 289 -13.37 -13.61 -2.69
CA GLN A 289 -12.53 -12.42 -2.49
C GLN A 289 -11.63 -12.12 -3.69
N LEU A 290 -11.06 -13.16 -4.30
CA LEU A 290 -10.22 -13.00 -5.48
C LEU A 290 -11.02 -12.42 -6.66
N LEU A 291 -12.23 -12.93 -6.89
CA LEU A 291 -13.13 -12.39 -7.92
C LEU A 291 -13.56 -10.95 -7.58
N ALA A 292 -13.91 -10.67 -6.32
CA ALA A 292 -14.28 -9.33 -5.88
C ALA A 292 -13.11 -8.31 -5.97
N THR A 293 -11.85 -8.77 -5.97
CA THR A 293 -10.67 -7.93 -6.20
C THR A 293 -10.65 -7.31 -7.60
N LEU A 294 -11.34 -7.90 -8.57
CA LEU A 294 -11.53 -7.27 -9.88
C LEU A 294 -12.35 -5.97 -9.78
N CYS A 295 -13.33 -5.92 -8.86
CA CYS A 295 -14.05 -4.68 -8.57
C CYS A 295 -13.09 -3.63 -7.96
N PHE A 296 -12.23 -4.03 -7.03
CA PHE A 296 -11.20 -3.13 -6.49
C PHE A 296 -10.35 -2.52 -7.60
N ALA A 297 -9.84 -3.34 -8.52
CA ALA A 297 -9.04 -2.88 -9.65
C ALA A 297 -9.82 -1.94 -10.60
N ALA A 298 -11.10 -2.25 -10.89
CA ALA A 298 -11.93 -1.47 -11.79
C ALA A 298 -12.33 -0.09 -11.21
N PHE A 299 -12.54 0.00 -9.90
CA PHE A 299 -12.98 1.24 -9.26
C PHE A 299 -11.84 2.22 -8.96
N ILE A 300 -10.57 1.81 -9.00
CA ILE A 300 -9.41 2.70 -8.91
C ILE A 300 -9.39 3.72 -10.07
N PRO A 301 -9.42 3.34 -11.37
CA PRO A 301 -9.50 4.31 -12.46
C PRO A 301 -10.74 5.20 -12.41
N LEU A 302 -11.89 4.62 -12.04
CA LEU A 302 -13.13 5.37 -11.92
C LEU A 302 -13.01 6.52 -10.90
N SER A 303 -12.42 6.26 -9.75
CA SER A 303 -12.21 7.28 -8.72
C SER A 303 -11.21 8.36 -9.16
N ALA A 304 -10.18 7.99 -9.92
CA ALA A 304 -9.24 8.96 -10.48
C ALA A 304 -9.94 9.92 -11.45
N ILE A 305 -10.85 9.40 -12.31
CA ILE A 305 -11.68 10.22 -13.20
C ILE A 305 -12.56 11.18 -12.37
N PHE A 306 -13.19 10.70 -11.30
CA PHE A 306 -14.01 11.55 -10.43
C PHE A 306 -13.17 12.62 -9.74
N ALA A 307 -11.96 12.27 -9.25
CA ALA A 307 -11.06 13.22 -8.63
C ALA A 307 -10.56 14.29 -9.61
N GLU A 308 -10.36 13.96 -10.89
CA GLU A 308 -10.03 14.96 -11.92
C GLU A 308 -11.24 15.84 -12.27
N LYS A 309 -12.44 15.26 -12.35
CA LYS A 309 -13.65 15.98 -12.77
C LYS A 309 -14.23 16.87 -11.65
N PHE A 310 -14.38 16.32 -10.46
CA PHE A 310 -15.10 16.96 -9.34
C PHE A 310 -14.17 17.53 -8.26
N GLY A 311 -12.87 17.19 -8.29
CA GLY A 311 -11.90 17.57 -7.28
C GLY A 311 -11.58 16.43 -6.31
N ARG A 312 -10.43 16.56 -5.64
CA ARG A 312 -9.90 15.57 -4.70
C ARG A 312 -10.77 15.47 -3.45
N LYS A 313 -11.11 16.65 -2.90
CA LYS A 313 -11.91 16.79 -1.69
C LYS A 313 -13.32 16.24 -1.88
N ALA A 314 -14.03 16.67 -2.94
CA ALA A 314 -15.39 16.24 -3.21
C ALA A 314 -15.50 14.73 -3.43
N THR A 315 -14.57 14.14 -4.18
CA THR A 315 -14.50 12.69 -4.40
C THR A 315 -14.29 11.95 -3.08
N SER A 316 -13.30 12.34 -2.27
CA SER A 316 -13.01 11.70 -0.98
C SER A 316 -14.18 11.78 -0.01
N ILE A 317 -14.87 12.92 0.06
CA ILE A 317 -16.09 13.12 0.87
C ILE A 317 -17.19 12.15 0.41
N GLY A 318 -17.47 12.10 -0.90
CA GLY A 318 -18.51 11.21 -1.44
C GLY A 318 -18.24 9.73 -1.13
N VAL A 319 -16.98 9.32 -1.20
CA VAL A 319 -16.60 7.92 -0.90
C VAL A 319 -16.67 7.62 0.59
N CYS A 320 -16.30 8.57 1.47
CA CYS A 320 -16.47 8.39 2.92
C CYS A 320 -17.95 8.25 3.30
N ILE A 321 -18.85 8.98 2.64
CA ILE A 321 -20.33 8.83 2.82
C ILE A 321 -20.75 7.43 2.37
N ALA A 322 -20.30 6.96 1.21
CA ALA A 322 -20.63 5.62 0.72
C ALA A 322 -20.11 4.52 1.68
N ALA A 323 -18.91 4.67 2.21
CA ALA A 323 -18.34 3.76 3.21
C ALA A 323 -19.12 3.77 4.52
N ALA A 324 -19.57 4.94 4.99
CA ALA A 324 -20.39 5.06 6.19
C ALA A 324 -21.76 4.36 6.01
N ILE A 325 -22.41 4.53 4.86
CA ILE A 325 -23.66 3.85 4.51
C ILE A 325 -23.45 2.35 4.43
N PHE A 326 -22.37 1.89 3.77
CA PHE A 326 -22.03 0.47 3.70
C PHE A 326 -21.83 -0.14 5.09
N GLY A 327 -21.22 0.61 6.03
CA GLY A 327 -21.08 0.20 7.43
C GLY A 327 -22.44 -0.07 8.11
N LEU A 328 -23.48 0.72 7.83
CA LEU A 328 -24.80 0.51 8.41
C LEU A 328 -25.45 -0.82 7.98
N PHE A 329 -25.17 -1.28 6.75
CA PHE A 329 -25.68 -2.54 6.19
C PHE A 329 -24.68 -3.71 6.30
N PHE A 330 -23.55 -3.51 6.96
CA PHE A 330 -22.45 -4.47 7.04
C PHE A 330 -22.90 -5.86 7.54
N SER A 331 -23.63 -5.88 8.65
CA SER A 331 -24.14 -7.10 9.27
C SER A 331 -25.17 -7.80 8.40
N ASP A 332 -26.13 -7.06 7.87
CA ASP A 332 -27.24 -7.60 7.07
C ASP A 332 -26.73 -8.26 5.78
N LEU A 333 -25.72 -7.67 5.16
CA LEU A 333 -25.12 -8.21 3.96
C LEU A 333 -24.19 -9.42 4.25
N LEU A 334 -23.30 -9.32 5.23
CA LEU A 334 -22.33 -10.37 5.54
C LEU A 334 -22.99 -11.60 6.17
N ALA A 335 -23.97 -11.42 7.06
CA ALA A 335 -24.65 -12.51 7.73
C ALA A 335 -26.02 -12.86 7.08
N SER A 336 -26.22 -12.55 5.82
CA SER A 336 -27.48 -12.78 5.10
C SER A 336 -27.86 -14.27 4.94
N GLY A 337 -26.92 -15.21 5.13
CA GLY A 337 -27.12 -16.62 4.84
C GLY A 337 -27.19 -16.98 3.35
N ASN A 338 -27.04 -16.01 2.45
CA ASN A 338 -27.05 -16.19 1.00
C ASN A 338 -25.67 -15.89 0.42
N THR A 339 -25.05 -16.89 -0.21
CA THR A 339 -23.70 -16.76 -0.81
C THR A 339 -23.58 -15.63 -1.83
N LEU A 340 -24.62 -15.39 -2.64
CA LEU A 340 -24.61 -14.29 -3.60
C LEU A 340 -24.59 -12.93 -2.89
N VAL A 341 -25.37 -12.77 -1.81
CA VAL A 341 -25.38 -11.52 -1.03
C VAL A 341 -24.05 -11.28 -0.33
N VAL A 342 -23.42 -12.34 0.21
CA VAL A 342 -22.06 -12.25 0.78
C VAL A 342 -21.04 -11.91 -0.30
N PHE A 343 -21.13 -12.47 -1.50
CA PHE A 343 -20.28 -12.10 -2.62
C PHE A 343 -20.48 -10.63 -3.02
N LEU A 344 -21.73 -10.15 -3.09
CA LEU A 344 -22.03 -8.74 -3.34
C LEU A 344 -21.49 -7.81 -2.24
N PHE A 345 -21.55 -8.25 -0.97
CA PHE A 345 -20.90 -7.54 0.14
C PHE A 345 -19.41 -7.35 -0.13
N LEU A 346 -18.70 -8.40 -0.55
CA LEU A 346 -17.28 -8.32 -0.89
C LEU A 346 -17.03 -7.39 -2.09
N CYS A 347 -17.85 -7.49 -3.13
CA CYS A 347 -17.75 -6.62 -4.31
C CYS A 347 -17.98 -5.15 -3.97
N ILE A 348 -19.00 -4.83 -3.17
CA ILE A 348 -19.30 -3.45 -2.74
C ILE A 348 -18.17 -2.91 -1.87
N GLY A 349 -17.73 -3.66 -0.85
CA GLY A 349 -16.64 -3.23 0.04
C GLY A 349 -15.33 -2.99 -0.72
N LEU A 350 -14.96 -3.88 -1.65
CA LEU A 350 -13.76 -3.73 -2.47
C LEU A 350 -13.92 -2.66 -3.56
N SER A 351 -15.13 -2.37 -4.03
CA SER A 351 -15.41 -1.21 -4.89
C SER A 351 -15.19 0.10 -4.13
N ILE A 352 -15.71 0.19 -2.91
CA ILE A 352 -15.49 1.36 -2.03
C ILE A 352 -13.99 1.50 -1.73
N MET A 353 -13.29 0.39 -1.47
CA MET A 353 -11.83 0.41 -1.35
C MET A 353 -11.16 1.01 -2.59
N GLY A 354 -11.54 0.60 -3.80
CA GLY A 354 -11.01 1.15 -5.05
C GLY A 354 -11.26 2.65 -5.18
N LEU A 355 -12.46 3.08 -4.80
CA LEU A 355 -12.84 4.50 -4.82
C LEU A 355 -12.06 5.35 -3.80
N THR A 356 -11.75 4.83 -2.61
CA THR A 356 -10.90 5.54 -1.63
C THR A 356 -9.44 5.52 -2.06
N TYR A 357 -8.97 4.36 -2.55
CA TYR A 357 -7.55 4.09 -2.77
C TYR A 357 -7.00 4.79 -4.02
N GLY A 358 -7.81 4.90 -5.08
CA GLY A 358 -7.36 5.51 -6.35
C GLY A 358 -6.78 6.92 -6.18
N PRO A 359 -7.49 7.88 -5.59
CA PRO A 359 -7.01 9.26 -5.46
C PRO A 359 -6.11 9.50 -4.25
N ILE A 360 -6.05 8.56 -3.26
CA ILE A 360 -5.42 8.84 -1.95
C ILE A 360 -3.95 9.23 -2.08
N GLY A 361 -3.22 8.61 -3.00
CA GLY A 361 -1.82 8.93 -3.24
C GLY A 361 -1.64 10.39 -3.67
N THR A 362 -2.44 10.85 -4.61
CA THR A 362 -2.44 12.24 -5.07
C THR A 362 -2.87 13.19 -3.96
N VAL A 363 -3.96 12.87 -3.25
CA VAL A 363 -4.47 13.67 -2.13
C VAL A 363 -3.39 13.87 -1.08
N LEU A 364 -2.75 12.80 -0.61
CA LEU A 364 -1.75 12.90 0.46
C LEU A 364 -0.48 13.62 0.01
N SER A 365 -0.04 13.41 -1.23
CA SER A 365 1.15 14.10 -1.76
C SER A 365 0.92 15.59 -1.97
N GLU A 366 -0.27 16.01 -2.38
CA GLU A 366 -0.62 17.41 -2.62
C GLU A 366 -0.80 18.23 -1.32
N LEU A 367 -0.84 17.58 -0.13
CA LEU A 367 -0.89 18.28 1.15
C LEU A 367 0.43 18.95 1.55
N PHE A 368 1.55 18.53 0.99
CA PHE A 368 2.88 18.95 1.39
C PHE A 368 3.63 19.67 0.27
N PRO A 369 4.46 20.69 0.62
CA PRO A 369 5.33 21.33 -0.37
C PRO A 369 6.37 20.32 -0.89
N THR A 370 6.91 20.59 -2.07
CA THR A 370 7.80 19.65 -2.80
C THR A 370 9.03 19.26 -2.00
N SER A 371 9.56 20.17 -1.17
CA SER A 371 10.76 19.99 -0.36
C SER A 371 10.64 18.92 0.74
N VAL A 372 9.41 18.60 1.20
CA VAL A 372 9.14 17.61 2.26
C VAL A 372 8.02 16.65 1.87
N ARG A 373 7.62 16.63 0.60
CA ARG A 373 6.46 15.89 0.10
C ARG A 373 6.62 14.39 0.25
N TYR A 374 7.81 13.86 -0.01
CA TYR A 374 8.07 12.44 0.12
C TYR A 374 7.89 12.00 1.58
N THR A 375 8.60 12.64 2.48
CA THR A 375 8.51 12.36 3.93
C THR A 375 7.09 12.54 4.44
N GLY A 376 6.43 13.64 4.08
CA GLY A 376 5.07 13.95 4.54
C GLY A 376 4.04 12.93 4.09
N SER A 377 4.00 12.62 2.79
CA SER A 377 3.04 11.63 2.25
C SER A 377 3.32 10.22 2.74
N ALA A 378 4.60 9.81 2.84
CA ALA A 378 4.99 8.51 3.35
C ALA A 378 4.58 8.32 4.82
N LEU A 379 4.89 9.27 5.68
CA LEU A 379 4.50 9.23 7.11
C LEU A 379 2.97 9.18 7.25
N THR A 380 2.26 10.05 6.55
CA THR A 380 0.79 10.14 6.60
C THR A 380 0.15 8.80 6.23
N PHE A 381 0.56 8.19 5.13
CA PHE A 381 0.02 6.91 4.67
C PHE A 381 0.34 5.76 5.64
N ASN A 382 1.57 5.69 6.14
CA ASN A 382 1.96 4.61 7.05
C ASN A 382 1.36 4.76 8.45
N LEU A 383 1.18 5.97 8.96
CA LEU A 383 0.45 6.21 10.20
C LEU A 383 -1.03 5.84 10.07
N ALA A 384 -1.67 6.19 8.95
CA ALA A 384 -3.04 5.76 8.66
C ALA A 384 -3.14 4.22 8.57
N GLY A 385 -2.14 3.55 8.00
CA GLY A 385 -2.03 2.09 7.97
C GLY A 385 -1.92 1.47 9.36
N ILE A 386 -1.18 2.07 10.29
CA ILE A 386 -1.15 1.59 11.68
C ILE A 386 -2.54 1.68 12.31
N LEU A 387 -3.19 2.83 12.21
CA LEU A 387 -4.50 3.07 12.84
C LEU A 387 -5.61 2.23 12.22
N GLY A 388 -5.63 2.10 10.88
CA GLY A 388 -6.71 1.46 10.14
C GLY A 388 -6.46 0.00 9.74
N ALA A 389 -5.19 -0.43 9.66
CA ALA A 389 -4.85 -1.79 9.23
C ALA A 389 -4.48 -2.72 10.38
N SER A 390 -3.56 -2.27 11.27
CA SER A 390 -3.02 -3.14 12.32
C SER A 390 -4.06 -3.51 13.37
N PHE A 391 -4.89 -2.56 13.76
CA PHE A 391 -5.86 -2.74 14.83
C PHE A 391 -7.27 -3.10 14.35
N ALA A 392 -7.65 -2.78 13.11
CA ALA A 392 -9.02 -2.95 12.65
C ALA A 392 -9.55 -4.39 12.73
N PRO A 393 -8.84 -5.43 12.28
CA PRO A 393 -9.33 -6.80 12.40
C PRO A 393 -9.51 -7.25 13.85
N LEU A 394 -8.58 -6.87 14.72
CA LEU A 394 -8.62 -7.21 16.16
C LEU A 394 -9.80 -6.53 16.86
N ILE A 395 -9.96 -5.22 16.63
CA ILE A 395 -11.10 -4.45 17.17
C ILE A 395 -12.40 -5.02 16.65
N ALA A 396 -12.50 -5.32 15.36
CA ALA A 396 -13.70 -5.87 14.74
C ALA A 396 -14.08 -7.24 15.31
N THR A 397 -13.10 -8.14 15.47
CA THR A 397 -13.35 -9.47 16.07
C THR A 397 -13.88 -9.32 17.48
N LYS A 398 -13.23 -8.50 18.31
CA LYS A 398 -13.68 -8.26 19.69
C LYS A 398 -15.06 -7.60 19.77
N LEU A 399 -15.35 -6.64 18.88
CA LEU A 399 -16.67 -6.02 18.79
C LEU A 399 -17.75 -7.04 18.38
N ALA A 400 -17.45 -7.86 17.37
CA ALA A 400 -18.38 -8.88 16.89
C ALA A 400 -18.69 -9.94 17.97
N GLU A 401 -17.68 -10.39 18.72
CA GLU A 401 -17.84 -11.37 19.80
C GLU A 401 -18.61 -10.78 21.02
N THR A 402 -18.41 -9.49 21.32
CA THR A 402 -18.98 -8.87 22.52
C THR A 402 -20.34 -8.24 22.27
N TYR A 403 -20.52 -7.57 21.15
CA TYR A 403 -21.69 -6.74 20.84
C TYR A 403 -22.41 -7.15 19.55
N GLY A 404 -21.95 -8.22 18.90
CA GLY A 404 -22.50 -8.70 17.63
C GLY A 404 -21.92 -8.00 16.39
N LEU A 405 -22.20 -8.59 15.24
CA LEU A 405 -21.64 -8.16 13.97
C LEU A 405 -22.02 -6.72 13.57
N GLN A 406 -23.18 -6.23 14.02
CA GLN A 406 -23.64 -4.85 13.77
C GLN A 406 -22.66 -3.81 14.36
N ALA A 407 -22.00 -4.12 15.49
CA ALA A 407 -21.01 -3.24 16.09
C ALA A 407 -19.77 -3.02 15.18
N VAL A 408 -19.43 -4.03 14.36
CA VAL A 408 -18.36 -3.90 13.34
C VAL A 408 -18.76 -2.92 12.25
N GLY A 409 -20.03 -2.98 11.83
CA GLY A 409 -20.57 -2.00 10.88
C GLY A 409 -20.54 -0.57 11.43
N TYR A 410 -20.91 -0.39 12.69
CA TYR A 410 -20.82 0.93 13.36
C TYR A 410 -19.36 1.41 13.51
N TYR A 411 -18.41 0.51 13.75
CA TYR A 411 -17.00 0.85 13.76
C TYR A 411 -16.53 1.38 12.38
N LEU A 412 -16.93 0.73 11.29
CA LEU A 412 -16.66 1.21 9.93
C LEU A 412 -17.30 2.58 9.68
N THR A 413 -18.57 2.75 10.07
CA THR A 413 -19.28 4.02 9.94
C THR A 413 -18.58 5.14 10.71
N ALA A 414 -18.17 4.89 11.96
CA ALA A 414 -17.45 5.87 12.78
C ALA A 414 -16.10 6.26 12.17
N ALA A 415 -15.31 5.27 11.71
CA ALA A 415 -14.05 5.53 11.01
C ALA A 415 -14.25 6.36 9.73
N SER A 416 -15.31 6.06 8.98
CA SER A 416 -15.66 6.79 7.75
C SER A 416 -16.09 8.24 8.04
N ILE A 417 -16.83 8.48 9.13
CA ILE A 417 -17.21 9.83 9.56
C ILE A 417 -15.98 10.63 10.01
N LEU A 418 -15.04 10.01 10.73
CA LEU A 418 -13.79 10.66 11.12
C LEU A 418 -12.97 11.08 9.90
N SER A 419 -12.84 10.19 8.90
CA SER A 419 -12.17 10.52 7.65
C SER A 419 -12.91 11.59 6.85
N LEU A 420 -14.24 11.57 6.84
CA LEU A 420 -15.09 12.60 6.24
C LEU A 420 -14.80 13.99 6.85
N ILE A 421 -14.76 14.08 8.18
CA ILE A 421 -14.44 15.33 8.90
C ILE A 421 -13.05 15.82 8.52
N ALA A 422 -12.06 14.93 8.46
CA ALA A 422 -10.71 15.30 8.04
C ALA A 422 -10.71 15.87 6.61
N PHE A 423 -11.41 15.24 5.65
CA PHE A 423 -11.49 15.75 4.28
C PHE A 423 -12.28 17.06 4.17
N LEU A 424 -13.25 17.31 5.04
CA LEU A 424 -13.93 18.62 5.10
C LEU A 424 -12.95 19.74 5.51
N LEU A 425 -11.97 19.44 6.37
CA LEU A 425 -10.97 20.39 6.88
C LEU A 425 -9.75 20.54 5.97
N ILE A 426 -9.51 19.58 5.05
CA ILE A 426 -8.45 19.66 4.04
C ILE A 426 -8.88 20.65 2.94
N ARG A 427 -7.90 21.36 2.37
CA ARG A 427 -8.12 22.25 1.22
C ARG A 427 -8.25 21.44 -0.07
N GLU A 428 -9.01 21.98 -1.06
CA GLU A 428 -9.05 21.42 -2.40
C GLU A 428 -7.76 21.79 -3.16
N THR A 429 -7.13 20.80 -3.79
CA THR A 429 -5.84 20.96 -4.47
C THR A 429 -5.91 20.82 -5.98
N LYS A 430 -7.09 20.54 -6.54
CA LYS A 430 -7.29 20.24 -7.97
C LYS A 430 -6.65 21.26 -8.91
N ASN A 431 -6.83 22.55 -8.61
CA ASN A 431 -6.40 23.66 -9.46
C ASN A 431 -5.13 24.35 -8.94
N GLU A 432 -4.49 23.81 -7.90
CA GLU A 432 -3.27 24.39 -7.36
C GLU A 432 -2.04 23.95 -8.16
N ASP A 433 -1.12 24.87 -8.39
CA ASP A 433 0.21 24.52 -8.95
C ASP A 433 1.12 23.98 -7.84
N VAL A 434 0.81 22.74 -7.44
CA VAL A 434 1.49 22.05 -6.34
C VAL A 434 2.98 21.81 -6.63
N ASN A 435 3.37 21.71 -7.91
CA ASN A 435 4.77 21.48 -8.30
C ASN A 435 5.63 22.74 -8.20
N ASN A 436 5.04 23.91 -8.06
CA ASN A 436 5.73 25.18 -7.81
C ASN A 436 5.69 25.62 -6.33
N GLN A 437 5.05 24.85 -5.44
CA GLN A 437 5.11 25.06 -3.99
C GLN A 437 6.46 24.52 -3.48
N ILE A 438 7.45 25.40 -3.41
CA ILE A 438 8.81 25.09 -2.97
C ILE A 438 9.05 25.74 -1.61
#